data_dc54400034f19126e2c328528e1e51cb
#
_entry.id   dc54400034f19126e2c328528e1e51cb
#
_cell.length_a   1.000
_cell.length_b   1.000
_cell.length_c   1.000
_cell.angle_alpha   90.00
_cell.angle_beta   90.00
_cell.angle_gamma   90.00
#
_symmetry.space_group_name_H-M   'P 1'
#
loop_
_entity.id
_entity.type
_entity.pdbx_description
1 polymer ?
#
loop_
_entity_poly.entity_id
_entity_poly.type
_entity_poly.pdbx_seq_one_letter_code
_entity_poly.pdbx_strand_id
1 'polypeptide(L)'
;RGCPRGASYSWYMYSANRVKYPKVRKPLLKLWREAKTQYKDPVEAWASIVNDPAKTEQYKSKRGLGGFVRSNWNEVLEIIAAANIYTAKTFGPDRIIGFSPIPAMSMVSYAAGSRYLSLIGGVCLSFYDWYCDLPPASPMVWGEQTDVPEAADWYNSDYILAWGSNVPQTRTPDAHFFTEVRYKGTKTVAITPDYAEIAKLC
;
A
#
# COMPACT_ATOMS: atom_id res chain seq x y z
N ARG A 1 -8.73 -14.14 17.89
CA ARG A 1 -10.01 -13.41 17.75
C ARG A 1 -10.06 -12.68 16.42
N GLY A 2 -11.27 -12.46 15.89
CA GLY A 2 -11.51 -11.66 14.70
C GLY A 2 -12.18 -10.33 15.05
N CYS A 3 -12.37 -9.49 14.03
CA CYS A 3 -13.07 -8.23 14.19
C CYS A 3 -14.12 -8.05 13.07
N PRO A 4 -15.05 -7.09 13.20
CA PRO A 4 -16.09 -6.84 12.20
C PRO A 4 -15.55 -6.55 10.79
N ARG A 5 -14.36 -6.01 10.65
CA ARG A 5 -13.74 -5.73 9.34
C ARG A 5 -13.45 -7.01 8.57
N GLY A 6 -12.84 -8.01 9.21
CA GLY A 6 -12.63 -9.31 8.60
C GLY A 6 -13.95 -10.02 8.28
N ALA A 7 -14.90 -9.99 9.20
CA ALA A 7 -16.23 -10.58 9.01
C ALA A 7 -17.02 -9.97 7.84
N SER A 8 -16.86 -8.68 7.58
CA SER A 8 -17.52 -7.96 6.50
C SER A 8 -16.71 -7.89 5.19
N TYR A 9 -15.57 -8.56 5.11
CA TYR A 9 -14.66 -8.43 3.96
C TYR A 9 -15.28 -8.85 2.62
N SER A 10 -16.26 -9.74 2.64
CA SER A 10 -17.04 -10.13 1.45
C SER A 10 -17.71 -8.95 0.73
N TRP A 11 -18.04 -7.88 1.44
CA TRP A 11 -18.59 -6.66 0.84
C TRP A 11 -17.63 -6.02 -0.16
N TYR A 12 -16.32 -6.07 0.09
CA TYR A 12 -15.32 -5.58 -0.86
C TYR A 12 -15.27 -6.44 -2.12
N MET A 13 -15.48 -7.75 -2.00
CA MET A 13 -15.47 -8.69 -3.12
C MET A 13 -16.69 -8.52 -4.03
N TYR A 14 -17.86 -8.28 -3.45
CA TYR A 14 -19.13 -8.28 -4.15
C TYR A 14 -19.80 -6.90 -4.25
N SER A 15 -19.12 -5.87 -3.80
CA SER A 15 -19.60 -4.48 -3.90
C SER A 15 -19.82 -4.05 -5.34
N ALA A 16 -20.89 -3.27 -5.57
CA ALA A 16 -21.13 -2.62 -6.86
C ALA A 16 -19.98 -1.68 -7.29
N ASN A 17 -19.25 -1.14 -6.32
CA ASN A 17 -18.12 -0.24 -6.54
C ASN A 17 -16.81 -0.95 -6.85
N ARG A 18 -16.78 -2.29 -6.81
CA ARG A 18 -15.58 -3.05 -7.12
C ARG A 18 -15.08 -2.75 -8.53
N VAL A 19 -13.79 -2.44 -8.65
CA VAL A 19 -13.13 -2.22 -9.95
C VAL A 19 -13.04 -3.57 -10.68
N LYS A 20 -13.74 -3.69 -11.81
CA LYS A 20 -13.84 -4.94 -12.60
C LYS A 20 -12.86 -4.99 -13.78
N TYR A 21 -12.39 -3.83 -14.22
CA TYR A 21 -11.55 -3.69 -15.41
C TYR A 21 -10.38 -2.78 -15.11
N PRO A 22 -9.24 -2.98 -15.78
CA PRO A 22 -8.11 -2.08 -15.65
C PRO A 22 -8.49 -0.70 -16.19
N LYS A 23 -7.93 0.33 -15.57
CA LYS A 23 -8.14 1.72 -15.93
C LYS A 23 -6.80 2.41 -16.12
N VAL A 24 -6.71 3.25 -17.13
CA VAL A 24 -5.55 4.09 -17.43
C VAL A 24 -6.00 5.54 -17.48
N ARG A 25 -5.15 6.48 -17.10
CA ARG A 25 -5.45 7.90 -17.28
C ARG A 25 -5.63 8.21 -18.77
N LYS A 26 -6.72 8.91 -19.10
CA LYS A 26 -7.10 9.21 -20.48
C LYS A 26 -5.96 9.83 -21.32
N PRO A 27 -5.17 10.81 -20.81
CA PRO A 27 -4.06 11.37 -21.59
C PRO A 27 -3.00 10.33 -21.96
N LEU A 28 -2.58 9.48 -21.00
CA LEU A 28 -1.60 8.44 -21.28
C LEU A 28 -2.12 7.42 -22.28
N LEU A 29 -3.37 6.97 -22.11
CA LEU A 29 -3.97 5.99 -23.02
C LEU A 29 -4.11 6.54 -24.45
N LYS A 30 -4.42 7.84 -24.59
CA LYS A 30 -4.47 8.51 -25.89
C LYS A 30 -3.09 8.53 -26.55
N LEU A 31 -2.07 9.00 -25.83
CA LEU A 31 -0.69 9.03 -26.31
C LEU A 31 -0.18 7.64 -26.71
N TRP A 32 -0.50 6.63 -25.90
CA TRP A 32 -0.14 5.25 -26.19
C TRP A 32 -0.74 4.74 -27.50
N ARG A 33 -2.04 4.91 -27.68
CA ARG A 33 -2.74 4.48 -28.89
C ARG A 33 -2.27 5.21 -30.14
N GLU A 34 -1.99 6.50 -30.05
CA GLU A 34 -1.38 7.28 -31.11
C GLU A 34 0.03 6.77 -31.44
N ALA A 35 0.88 6.53 -30.45
CA ALA A 35 2.21 5.97 -30.67
C ALA A 35 2.16 4.58 -31.33
N LYS A 36 1.23 3.72 -30.93
CA LYS A 36 1.05 2.38 -31.53
C LYS A 36 0.59 2.40 -32.98
N THR A 37 0.04 3.49 -33.49
CA THR A 37 -0.22 3.62 -34.95
C THR A 37 1.05 3.87 -35.75
N GLN A 38 2.09 4.40 -35.12
CA GLN A 38 3.35 4.79 -35.75
C GLN A 38 4.44 3.74 -35.53
N TYR A 39 4.46 3.10 -34.37
CA TYR A 39 5.49 2.14 -33.98
C TYR A 39 4.89 0.76 -33.75
N LYS A 40 5.41 -0.25 -34.42
CA LYS A 40 5.00 -1.66 -34.24
C LYS A 40 5.56 -2.21 -32.90
N ASP A 41 6.80 -1.84 -32.58
CA ASP A 41 7.44 -2.24 -31.32
C ASP A 41 6.85 -1.42 -30.14
N PRO A 42 6.29 -2.08 -29.14
CA PRO A 42 5.77 -1.41 -27.94
C PRO A 42 6.82 -0.58 -27.18
N VAL A 43 8.08 -1.01 -27.19
CA VAL A 43 9.17 -0.30 -26.50
C VAL A 43 9.50 1.01 -27.22
N GLU A 44 9.53 0.99 -28.55
CA GLU A 44 9.71 2.21 -29.36
C GLU A 44 8.51 3.16 -29.20
N ALA A 45 7.29 2.62 -29.19
CA ALA A 45 6.08 3.41 -28.91
C ALA A 45 6.16 4.11 -27.55
N TRP A 46 6.58 3.38 -26.51
CA TRP A 46 6.79 3.97 -25.18
C TRP A 46 7.90 5.02 -25.18
N ALA A 47 9.03 4.72 -25.81
CA ALA A 47 10.16 5.65 -25.93
C ALA A 47 9.74 6.98 -26.58
N SER A 48 8.90 6.93 -27.63
CA SER A 48 8.39 8.14 -28.32
C SER A 48 7.52 9.03 -27.43
N ILE A 49 6.99 8.49 -26.34
CA ILE A 49 6.20 9.25 -25.35
C ILE A 49 7.12 9.85 -24.29
N VAL A 50 8.00 9.02 -23.71
CA VAL A 50 8.78 9.46 -22.53
C VAL A 50 9.99 10.32 -22.87
N ASN A 51 10.50 10.23 -24.10
CA ASN A 51 11.58 11.07 -24.61
C ASN A 51 11.09 12.43 -25.12
N ASP A 52 9.77 12.62 -25.22
CA ASP A 52 9.16 13.91 -25.56
C ASP A 52 8.69 14.61 -24.26
N PRO A 53 9.34 15.72 -23.86
CA PRO A 53 8.98 16.45 -22.65
C PRO A 53 7.52 16.92 -22.61
N ALA A 54 6.97 17.35 -23.74
CA ALA A 54 5.61 17.84 -23.81
C ALA A 54 4.59 16.71 -23.61
N LYS A 55 4.80 15.54 -24.22
CA LYS A 55 3.97 14.35 -24.00
C LYS A 55 4.08 13.85 -22.55
N THR A 56 5.30 13.85 -22.02
CA THR A 56 5.56 13.46 -20.62
C THR A 56 4.83 14.39 -19.66
N GLU A 57 4.89 15.68 -19.84
CA GLU A 57 4.15 16.66 -19.04
C GLU A 57 2.64 16.47 -19.16
N GLN A 58 2.15 16.24 -20.37
CA GLN A 58 0.72 16.06 -20.65
C GLN A 58 0.07 14.94 -19.79
N TYR A 59 0.75 13.82 -19.55
CA TYR A 59 0.17 12.77 -18.72
C TYR A 59 0.60 12.84 -17.25
N LYS A 60 1.80 13.33 -16.95
CA LYS A 60 2.27 13.43 -15.56
C LYS A 60 1.56 14.52 -14.77
N SER A 61 1.26 15.66 -15.39
CA SER A 61 0.50 16.74 -14.75
C SER A 61 -0.91 16.34 -14.30
N LYS A 62 -1.43 15.23 -14.80
CA LYS A 62 -2.75 14.70 -14.41
C LYS A 62 -2.71 13.73 -13.23
N ARG A 63 -1.54 13.50 -12.63
CA ARG A 63 -1.45 12.68 -11.41
C ARG A 63 -2.22 13.35 -10.27
N GLY A 64 -3.00 12.56 -9.54
CA GLY A 64 -3.87 13.06 -8.47
C GLY A 64 -5.22 13.63 -8.92
N LEU A 65 -5.40 13.97 -10.19
CA LEU A 65 -6.61 14.60 -10.71
C LEU A 65 -7.67 13.62 -11.25
N GLY A 66 -7.48 12.32 -11.06
CA GLY A 66 -8.41 11.30 -11.57
C GLY A 66 -8.33 11.14 -13.11
N GLY A 67 -9.48 11.12 -13.78
CA GLY A 67 -9.55 11.03 -15.25
C GLY A 67 -9.19 9.66 -15.81
N PHE A 68 -9.47 8.60 -15.05
CA PHE A 68 -9.25 7.23 -15.49
C PHE A 68 -10.36 6.75 -16.43
N VAL A 69 -9.97 6.10 -17.51
CA VAL A 69 -10.87 5.45 -18.46
C VAL A 69 -10.60 3.95 -18.50
N ARG A 70 -11.63 3.19 -18.86
CA ARG A 70 -11.52 1.73 -19.01
C ARG A 70 -10.58 1.36 -20.13
N SER A 71 -9.74 0.38 -19.88
CA SER A 71 -8.91 -0.32 -20.85
C SER A 71 -9.14 -1.84 -20.75
N ASN A 72 -8.31 -2.64 -21.35
CA ASN A 72 -8.28 -4.09 -21.22
C ASN A 72 -6.91 -4.56 -20.71
N TRP A 73 -6.84 -5.79 -20.23
CA TRP A 73 -5.63 -6.32 -19.64
C TRP A 73 -4.46 -6.42 -20.63
N ASN A 74 -4.73 -6.77 -21.90
CA ASN A 74 -3.66 -6.89 -22.89
C ASN A 74 -2.99 -5.53 -23.13
N GLU A 75 -3.78 -4.48 -23.31
CA GLU A 75 -3.27 -3.12 -23.52
C GLU A 75 -2.48 -2.61 -22.27
N VAL A 76 -3.00 -2.85 -21.09
CA VAL A 76 -2.32 -2.41 -19.85
C VAL A 76 -1.03 -3.18 -19.60
N LEU A 77 -1.04 -4.49 -19.79
CA LEU A 77 0.16 -5.32 -19.65
C LEU A 77 1.22 -4.95 -20.67
N GLU A 78 0.83 -4.65 -21.91
CA GLU A 78 1.75 -4.18 -22.96
C GLU A 78 2.39 -2.84 -22.58
N ILE A 79 1.63 -1.88 -22.06
CA ILE A 79 2.16 -0.59 -21.55
C ILE A 79 3.17 -0.82 -20.43
N ILE A 80 2.83 -1.65 -19.46
CA ILE A 80 3.70 -1.94 -18.31
C ILE A 80 4.99 -2.63 -18.78
N ALA A 81 4.86 -3.64 -19.63
CA ALA A 81 6.01 -4.37 -20.16
C ALA A 81 6.94 -3.44 -20.96
N ALA A 82 6.36 -2.63 -21.86
CA ALA A 82 7.12 -1.66 -22.66
C ALA A 82 7.88 -0.66 -21.77
N ALA A 83 7.22 -0.13 -20.74
CA ALA A 83 7.84 0.80 -19.79
C ALA A 83 8.99 0.15 -19.01
N ASN A 84 8.81 -1.07 -18.54
CA ASN A 84 9.84 -1.79 -17.78
C ASN A 84 11.03 -2.17 -18.67
N ILE A 85 10.77 -2.68 -19.88
CA ILE A 85 11.83 -3.04 -20.84
C ILE A 85 12.61 -1.78 -21.25
N TYR A 86 11.92 -0.69 -21.56
CA TYR A 86 12.57 0.58 -21.86
C TYR A 86 13.47 1.05 -20.72
N THR A 87 12.95 1.04 -19.49
CA THR A 87 13.71 1.45 -18.31
C THR A 87 14.92 0.57 -18.08
N ALA A 88 14.75 -0.75 -18.14
CA ALA A 88 15.85 -1.70 -17.94
C ALA A 88 16.95 -1.56 -19.01
N LYS A 89 16.56 -1.35 -20.27
CA LYS A 89 17.53 -1.17 -21.38
C LYS A 89 18.25 0.17 -21.33
N THR A 90 17.55 1.23 -20.93
CA THR A 90 18.08 2.60 -21.00
C THR A 90 18.86 3.00 -19.73
N PHE A 91 18.39 2.58 -18.57
CA PHE A 91 18.90 3.06 -17.27
C PHE A 91 19.38 1.95 -16.35
N GLY A 92 19.11 0.69 -16.68
CA GLY A 92 19.37 -0.47 -15.83
C GLY A 92 18.11 -0.98 -15.14
N PRO A 93 18.03 -2.30 -14.86
CA PRO A 93 16.86 -2.91 -14.23
C PRO A 93 16.67 -2.48 -12.76
N ASP A 94 17.75 -2.07 -12.09
CA ASP A 94 17.75 -1.53 -10.72
C ASP A 94 16.98 -0.21 -10.58
N ARG A 95 16.60 0.40 -11.68
CA ARG A 95 15.73 1.59 -11.71
C ARG A 95 14.24 1.25 -11.65
N ILE A 96 13.90 -0.03 -11.66
CA ILE A 96 12.55 -0.53 -11.46
C ILE A 96 12.43 -0.97 -10.01
N ILE A 97 11.63 -0.24 -9.23
CA ILE A 97 11.48 -0.44 -7.79
C ILE A 97 10.04 -0.83 -7.49
N GLY A 98 9.84 -1.79 -6.62
CA GLY A 98 8.54 -2.16 -6.12
C GLY A 98 8.57 -2.56 -4.66
N PHE A 99 7.41 -2.45 -4.02
CA PHE A 99 7.21 -2.94 -2.67
C PHE A 99 6.60 -4.33 -2.72
N SER A 100 7.21 -5.28 -2.03
CA SER A 100 6.56 -6.54 -1.76
C SER A 100 5.44 -6.35 -0.75
N PRO A 101 4.32 -7.08 -0.90
CA PRO A 101 3.15 -6.88 -0.08
C PRO A 101 3.35 -7.29 1.38
N ILE A 102 2.38 -6.91 2.17
CA ILE A 102 2.28 -7.23 3.60
C ILE A 102 2.26 -8.74 3.80
N PRO A 103 3.04 -9.30 4.75
CA PRO A 103 3.11 -10.74 5.02
C PRO A 103 1.78 -11.39 5.44
N ALA A 104 0.83 -10.63 5.95
CA ALA A 104 -0.48 -11.12 6.38
C ALA A 104 -1.40 -11.55 5.22
N MET A 105 -0.97 -11.41 3.97
CA MET A 105 -1.73 -11.80 2.78
C MET A 105 -1.46 -13.25 2.39
N SER A 106 -2.18 -13.72 1.35
CA SER A 106 -1.91 -15.06 0.79
C SER A 106 -0.46 -15.18 0.32
N MET A 107 0.07 -16.40 0.36
CA MET A 107 1.43 -16.69 -0.12
C MET A 107 1.64 -16.27 -1.58
N VAL A 108 0.62 -16.41 -2.42
CA VAL A 108 0.67 -15.99 -3.82
C VAL A 108 0.80 -14.47 -3.93
N SER A 109 0.01 -13.73 -3.18
CA SER A 109 0.09 -12.25 -3.17
C SER A 109 1.43 -11.76 -2.62
N TYR A 110 1.95 -12.41 -1.60
CA TYR A 110 3.25 -12.12 -1.02
C TYR A 110 4.39 -12.37 -2.02
N ALA A 111 4.38 -13.55 -2.66
CA ALA A 111 5.48 -13.98 -3.51
C ALA A 111 5.46 -13.34 -4.92
N ALA A 112 4.29 -12.99 -5.46
CA ALA A 112 4.15 -12.57 -6.85
C ALA A 112 4.96 -11.30 -7.16
N GLY A 113 4.89 -10.28 -6.33
CA GLY A 113 5.63 -9.02 -6.51
C GLY A 113 7.15 -9.20 -6.40
N SER A 114 7.59 -9.91 -5.36
CA SER A 114 9.02 -10.20 -5.15
C SER A 114 9.58 -11.05 -6.28
N ARG A 115 8.84 -12.08 -6.72
CA ARG A 115 9.23 -12.92 -7.85
C ARG A 115 9.35 -12.10 -9.14
N TYR A 116 8.37 -11.25 -9.43
CA TYR A 116 8.40 -10.40 -10.62
C TYR A 116 9.65 -9.52 -10.65
N LEU A 117 9.90 -8.79 -9.56
CA LEU A 117 11.06 -7.89 -9.46
C LEU A 117 12.37 -8.66 -9.56
N SER A 118 12.49 -9.82 -8.90
CA SER A 118 13.68 -10.67 -8.99
C SER A 118 13.95 -11.16 -10.41
N LEU A 119 12.89 -11.53 -11.15
CA LEU A 119 13.03 -12.02 -12.53
C LEU A 119 13.46 -10.95 -13.52
N ILE A 120 13.05 -9.69 -13.30
CA ILE A 120 13.43 -8.57 -14.18
C ILE A 120 14.69 -7.82 -13.72
N GLY A 121 15.29 -8.23 -12.60
CA GLY A 121 16.44 -7.54 -11.99
C GLY A 121 16.09 -6.22 -11.29
N GLY A 122 14.83 -6.03 -10.95
CA GLY A 122 14.35 -4.85 -10.23
C GLY A 122 14.65 -4.91 -8.73
N VAL A 123 14.45 -3.79 -8.04
CA VAL A 123 14.66 -3.66 -6.60
C VAL A 123 13.36 -3.92 -5.85
N CYS A 124 13.38 -4.92 -4.96
CA CYS A 124 12.28 -5.21 -4.07
C CYS A 124 12.53 -4.54 -2.72
N LEU A 125 11.73 -3.52 -2.39
CA LEU A 125 11.81 -2.84 -1.10
C LEU A 125 10.95 -3.57 -0.07
N SER A 126 11.40 -3.56 1.17
CA SER A 126 10.64 -4.08 2.28
C SER A 126 9.55 -3.10 2.70
N PHE A 127 8.32 -3.62 2.83
CA PHE A 127 7.21 -2.85 3.33
C PHE A 127 7.44 -2.39 4.79
N TYR A 128 7.98 -3.25 5.61
CA TYR A 128 8.25 -2.96 7.03
C TYR A 128 9.33 -1.91 7.25
N ASP A 129 10.35 -1.90 6.42
CA ASP A 129 11.40 -0.87 6.49
C ASP A 129 10.87 0.52 6.15
N TRP A 130 9.81 0.57 5.32
CA TRP A 130 9.19 1.83 4.91
C TRP A 130 8.17 2.36 5.90
N TYR A 131 7.24 1.50 6.36
CA TYR A 131 6.12 1.94 7.19
C TYR A 131 6.41 1.95 8.68
N CYS A 132 7.45 1.27 9.11
CA CYS A 132 7.76 1.10 10.53
C CYS A 132 6.55 0.57 11.34
N ASP A 133 5.72 -0.27 10.73
CA ASP A 133 4.59 -0.93 11.40
C ASP A 133 5.05 -1.75 12.59
N LEU A 134 6.26 -2.27 12.47
CA LEU A 134 6.96 -2.91 13.58
C LEU A 134 8.01 -1.91 14.07
N PRO A 135 7.90 -1.44 15.31
CA PRO A 135 8.75 -0.38 15.83
C PRO A 135 10.23 -0.74 15.70
N PRO A 136 11.04 0.00 14.96
CA PRO A 136 12.46 -0.31 14.81
C PRO A 136 13.23 -0.20 16.12
N ALA A 137 12.71 0.59 17.08
CA ALA A 137 13.28 0.70 18.41
C ALA A 137 13.03 -0.53 19.28
N SER A 138 11.98 -1.31 19.03
CA SER A 138 11.64 -2.47 19.84
C SER A 138 12.74 -3.53 19.87
N PRO A 139 13.37 -3.94 18.76
CA PRO A 139 14.51 -4.84 18.80
C PRO A 139 15.71 -4.28 19.56
N MET A 140 15.92 -2.98 19.51
CA MET A 140 17.03 -2.32 20.22
C MET A 140 16.84 -2.30 21.73
N VAL A 141 15.59 -2.21 22.19
CA VAL A 141 15.25 -2.11 23.61
C VAL A 141 14.94 -3.47 24.20
N TRP A 142 14.19 -4.33 23.50
CA TRP A 142 13.64 -5.58 24.02
C TRP A 142 14.18 -6.83 23.32
N GLY A 143 14.93 -6.70 22.25
CA GLY A 143 15.44 -7.83 21.48
C GLY A 143 14.40 -8.46 20.54
N GLU A 144 13.16 -7.98 20.53
CA GLU A 144 12.06 -8.49 19.70
C GLU A 144 11.38 -7.39 18.90
N GLN A 145 10.91 -7.73 17.71
CA GLN A 145 10.25 -6.79 16.81
C GLN A 145 8.72 -6.80 16.97
N THR A 146 8.20 -7.44 17.98
CA THR A 146 6.77 -7.54 18.25
C THR A 146 6.37 -6.75 19.48
N ASP A 147 5.07 -6.50 19.62
CA ASP A 147 4.52 -5.92 20.82
C ASP A 147 4.67 -6.93 21.97
N VAL A 148 5.37 -6.52 23.00
CA VAL A 148 5.51 -7.24 24.26
C VAL A 148 5.13 -6.24 25.35
N PRO A 149 4.22 -6.54 26.22
CA PRO A 149 3.42 -7.75 26.48
C PRO A 149 2.12 -7.86 25.66
N GLU A 150 1.34 -8.93 25.90
CA GLU A 150 0.00 -9.07 25.33
C GLU A 150 -0.95 -7.97 25.82
N ALA A 151 -2.00 -7.69 25.02
CA ALA A 151 -2.98 -6.64 25.35
C ALA A 151 -3.71 -6.89 26.69
N ALA A 152 -3.85 -8.15 27.12
CA ALA A 152 -4.42 -8.51 28.41
C ALA A 152 -3.59 -7.98 29.61
N ASP A 153 -2.30 -7.76 29.42
CA ASP A 153 -1.42 -7.23 30.46
C ASP A 153 -1.74 -5.76 30.78
N TRP A 154 -2.46 -5.07 29.93
CA TRP A 154 -2.95 -3.71 30.22
C TRP A 154 -3.80 -3.65 31.50
N TYR A 155 -4.44 -4.76 31.89
CA TYR A 155 -5.15 -4.84 33.17
C TYR A 155 -4.26 -4.65 34.41
N ASN A 156 -2.95 -4.82 34.26
CA ASN A 156 -1.97 -4.64 35.30
C ASN A 156 -1.38 -3.22 35.33
N SER A 157 -1.84 -2.32 34.48
CA SER A 157 -1.35 -0.95 34.37
C SER A 157 -2.24 0.00 35.12
N ASP A 158 -1.64 0.94 35.89
CA ASP A 158 -2.35 2.04 36.55
C ASP A 158 -2.53 3.24 35.64
N TYR A 159 -1.68 3.34 34.57
CA TYR A 159 -1.66 4.45 33.64
C TYR A 159 -1.25 3.99 32.25
N ILE A 160 -2.04 4.35 31.23
CA ILE A 160 -1.78 3.98 29.84
C ILE A 160 -1.72 5.22 28.96
N LEU A 161 -0.64 5.37 28.21
CA LEU A 161 -0.46 6.37 27.17
C LEU A 161 -0.72 5.75 25.79
N ALA A 162 -1.78 6.18 25.11
CA ALA A 162 -2.03 5.85 23.73
C ALA A 162 -1.33 6.89 22.81
N TRP A 163 -0.09 6.61 22.46
CA TRP A 163 0.76 7.53 21.72
C TRP A 163 0.64 7.30 20.21
N GLY A 164 -0.07 8.19 19.50
CA GLY A 164 -0.33 8.05 18.08
C GLY A 164 -1.11 6.78 17.71
N SER A 165 -1.73 6.13 18.68
CA SER A 165 -2.41 4.84 18.52
C SER A 165 -3.91 5.01 18.66
N ASN A 166 -4.64 4.75 17.56
CA ASN A 166 -6.10 4.73 17.56
C ASN A 166 -6.62 3.30 17.79
N VAL A 167 -6.46 2.80 19.01
CA VAL A 167 -6.77 1.40 19.39
C VAL A 167 -8.15 0.92 18.91
N PRO A 168 -9.26 1.67 19.03
CA PRO A 168 -10.56 1.22 18.57
C PRO A 168 -10.64 0.93 17.07
N GLN A 169 -9.84 1.61 16.27
CA GLN A 169 -9.81 1.45 14.81
C GLN A 169 -8.74 0.49 14.34
N THR A 170 -7.53 0.62 14.85
CA THR A 170 -6.37 -0.07 14.32
C THR A 170 -6.06 -1.38 15.05
N ARG A 171 -6.56 -1.52 16.28
CA ARG A 171 -6.44 -2.74 17.12
C ARG A 171 -7.81 -3.18 17.63
N THR A 172 -8.80 -3.22 16.75
CA THR A 172 -10.20 -3.53 17.10
C THR A 172 -10.36 -4.79 17.97
N PRO A 173 -9.63 -5.91 17.74
CA PRO A 173 -9.71 -7.08 18.61
C PRO A 173 -9.28 -6.85 20.06
N ASP A 174 -8.42 -5.86 20.29
CA ASP A 174 -7.86 -5.53 21.62
C ASP A 174 -8.54 -4.31 22.26
N ALA A 175 -9.43 -3.64 21.55
CA ALA A 175 -10.09 -2.42 22.00
C ALA A 175 -10.88 -2.61 23.31
N HIS A 176 -11.44 -3.80 23.54
CA HIS A 176 -12.17 -4.09 24.76
C HIS A 176 -11.26 -4.04 26.00
N PHE A 177 -10.00 -4.49 25.94
CA PHE A 177 -9.04 -4.36 27.02
C PHE A 177 -8.80 -2.90 27.39
N PHE A 178 -8.61 -2.05 26.38
CA PHE A 178 -8.41 -0.62 26.58
C PHE A 178 -9.63 0.07 27.23
N THR A 179 -10.82 -0.39 26.91
CA THR A 179 -12.06 0.11 27.50
C THR A 179 -12.24 -0.40 28.93
N GLU A 180 -11.98 -1.68 29.18
CA GLU A 180 -12.21 -2.37 30.44
C GLU A 180 -11.24 -1.97 31.56
N VAL A 181 -9.99 -1.60 31.23
CA VAL A 181 -9.00 -1.16 32.23
C VAL A 181 -9.51 0.04 33.06
N ARG A 182 -10.35 0.88 32.47
CA ARG A 182 -10.92 2.05 33.13
C ARG A 182 -11.88 1.68 34.29
N TYR A 183 -12.52 0.52 34.17
CA TYR A 183 -13.36 0.00 35.27
C TYR A 183 -12.57 -0.37 36.53
N LYS A 184 -11.27 -0.60 36.34
CA LYS A 184 -10.33 -0.83 37.45
C LYS A 184 -9.66 0.46 37.98
N GLY A 185 -10.03 1.62 37.40
CA GLY A 185 -9.45 2.90 37.78
C GLY A 185 -8.19 3.31 37.02
N THR A 186 -7.74 2.52 36.04
CA THR A 186 -6.60 2.87 35.19
C THR A 186 -6.89 4.19 34.44
N LYS A 187 -5.95 5.13 34.55
CA LYS A 187 -6.01 6.38 33.78
C LYS A 187 -5.48 6.16 32.39
N THR A 188 -6.23 6.64 31.38
CA THR A 188 -5.85 6.54 29.97
C THR A 188 -5.72 7.93 29.36
N VAL A 189 -4.65 8.16 28.60
CA VAL A 189 -4.37 9.44 27.94
C VAL A 189 -4.04 9.19 26.47
N ALA A 190 -4.69 9.92 25.56
CA ALA A 190 -4.37 9.93 24.14
C ALA A 190 -3.43 11.09 23.80
N ILE A 191 -2.32 10.78 23.14
CA ILE A 191 -1.42 11.76 22.53
C ILE A 191 -1.53 11.57 21.02
N THR A 192 -2.26 12.46 20.35
CA THR A 192 -2.64 12.31 18.94
C THR A 192 -2.72 13.67 18.23
N PRO A 193 -2.39 13.76 16.95
CA PRO A 193 -2.51 15.00 16.18
C PRO A 193 -3.95 15.33 15.75
N ASP A 194 -4.89 14.38 15.89
CA ASP A 194 -6.27 14.51 15.48
C ASP A 194 -7.25 14.05 16.56
N TYR A 195 -8.53 14.39 16.41
CA TYR A 195 -9.59 13.93 17.30
C TYR A 195 -10.15 12.58 16.80
N ALA A 196 -9.37 11.53 16.99
CA ALA A 196 -9.73 10.16 16.61
C ALA A 196 -10.58 9.46 17.69
N GLU A 197 -11.06 8.24 17.39
CA GLU A 197 -11.94 7.48 18.30
C GLU A 197 -11.30 7.20 19.67
N ILE A 198 -9.98 7.10 19.71
CA ILE A 198 -9.24 6.91 20.98
C ILE A 198 -9.51 8.04 21.97
N ALA A 199 -9.71 9.27 21.49
CA ALA A 199 -9.98 10.42 22.33
C ALA A 199 -11.30 10.33 23.09
N LYS A 200 -12.23 9.47 22.66
CA LYS A 200 -13.49 9.19 23.36
C LYS A 200 -13.29 8.25 24.55
N LEU A 201 -12.17 7.57 24.60
CA LEU A 201 -11.85 6.54 25.59
C LEU A 201 -10.81 7.00 26.62
N CYS A 202 -10.35 8.24 26.51
CA CYS A 202 -9.33 8.83 27.38
C CYS A 202 -9.85 10.01 28.16
#